data_4fe3fdbc781a0ede2218b5c8836d8b88
#
_entry.id   4fe3fdbc781a0ede2218b5c8836d8b88
#
_cell.length_a   1.000
_cell.length_b   1.000
_cell.length_c   1.000
_cell.angle_alpha   90.00
_cell.angle_beta   90.00
_cell.angle_gamma   90.00
#
_symmetry.space_group_name_H-M   'P 1'
#
loop_
_entity.id
_entity.type
_entity.pdbx_description
1 polymer ?
#
loop_
_entity_poly.entity_id
_entity_poly.type
_entity_poly.pdbx_seq_one_letter_code
_entity_poly.pdbx_strand_id
1 'polypeptide(L)'
;KLSDHIGYYPLVLISPLDSEIILSGSSVRRKFIDSVISQFDKQYLSDLISYNKVLKQRNLLLKQSVYDDTHLKVYNDELVKYGNNIFVKRKDFINEFVPVLTKYYNYISSSKETINVNYKSDLLNFSFNDLLAKNLHKDKILKYTCSGVHRDDLDFFLNTMKLKKSGSQGQQKSFMISMKLAKYEYIKQKTKLYPSLLLDDIFDKLDNERCSRIIELVNNENFGQIFITHTCHDTMKDILNRINSDYIIFNF
;
A
#
# COMPACT_ATOMS: atom_id res chain seq x y z
N LYS A 1 -9.17 -19.30 11.62
CA LYS A 1 -9.72 -17.94 11.38
C LYS A 1 -9.25 -17.45 10.01
N LEU A 2 -9.98 -16.56 9.35
CA LEU A 2 -9.56 -15.96 8.07
C LEU A 2 -8.16 -15.32 8.16
N SER A 3 -7.84 -14.71 9.31
CA SER A 3 -6.50 -14.17 9.60
C SER A 3 -5.37 -15.18 9.50
N ASP A 4 -5.66 -16.46 9.71
CA ASP A 4 -4.64 -17.51 9.73
C ASP A 4 -4.21 -17.91 8.31
N HIS A 5 -5.03 -17.60 7.30
CA HIS A 5 -4.76 -17.86 5.88
C HIS A 5 -3.99 -16.73 5.18
N ILE A 6 -3.87 -15.55 5.82
CA ILE A 6 -3.13 -14.42 5.25
C ILE A 6 -1.64 -14.80 5.12
N GLY A 7 -1.12 -14.67 3.90
CA GLY A 7 0.29 -14.94 3.57
C GLY A 7 0.61 -16.37 3.13
N TYR A 8 -0.33 -17.32 3.18
CA TYR A 8 -0.07 -18.69 2.69
C TYR A 8 0.12 -18.77 1.18
N TYR A 9 -0.70 -18.04 0.43
CA TYR A 9 -0.64 -17.97 -1.03
C TYR A 9 -0.54 -16.49 -1.42
N PRO A 10 0.68 -15.93 -1.44
CA PRO A 10 0.83 -14.53 -1.79
C PRO A 10 0.45 -14.29 -3.24
N LEU A 11 -0.37 -13.25 -3.46
CA LEU A 11 -0.88 -12.86 -4.76
C LEU A 11 -0.78 -11.35 -4.91
N VAL A 12 -0.36 -10.90 -6.09
CA VAL A 12 -0.36 -9.50 -6.45
C VAL A 12 -1.18 -9.31 -7.71
N LEU A 13 -2.31 -8.62 -7.56
CA LEU A 13 -3.14 -8.17 -8.67
C LEU A 13 -2.77 -6.74 -9.03
N ILE A 14 -2.60 -6.48 -10.31
CA ILE A 14 -2.48 -5.15 -10.91
C ILE A 14 -3.68 -4.96 -11.84
N SER A 15 -4.52 -3.97 -11.55
CA SER A 15 -5.74 -3.68 -12.30
C SER A 15 -5.94 -2.17 -12.48
N PRO A 16 -6.81 -1.73 -13.40
CA PRO A 16 -7.12 -0.31 -13.59
C PRO A 16 -7.64 0.38 -12.31
N LEU A 17 -8.34 -0.35 -11.43
CA LEU A 17 -8.89 0.16 -10.17
C LEU A 17 -7.80 0.57 -9.16
N ASP A 18 -6.59 0.08 -9.31
CA ASP A 18 -5.48 0.41 -8.40
C ASP A 18 -5.02 1.87 -8.47
N SER A 19 -5.46 2.62 -9.50
CA SER A 19 -5.28 4.07 -9.57
C SER A 19 -5.87 4.80 -8.35
N GLU A 20 -6.80 4.19 -7.62
CA GLU A 20 -7.33 4.71 -6.36
C GLU A 20 -6.26 4.95 -5.30
N ILE A 21 -5.14 4.24 -5.32
CA ILE A 21 -4.02 4.47 -4.39
C ILE A 21 -3.51 5.91 -4.51
N ILE A 22 -3.47 6.46 -5.73
CA ILE A 22 -3.03 7.83 -6.02
C ILE A 22 -4.18 8.81 -5.81
N LEU A 23 -5.36 8.50 -6.35
CA LEU A 23 -6.47 9.44 -6.48
C LEU A 23 -7.32 9.55 -5.23
N SER A 24 -7.47 8.48 -4.46
CA SER A 24 -8.36 8.42 -3.29
C SER A 24 -7.72 8.97 -2.01
N GLY A 25 -8.46 8.87 -0.91
CA GLY A 25 -8.04 9.35 0.41
C GLY A 25 -6.99 8.46 1.09
N SER A 26 -6.48 8.92 2.22
CA SER A 26 -5.45 8.24 3.02
C SER A 26 -5.84 6.82 3.48
N SER A 27 -7.13 6.53 3.58
CA SER A 27 -7.60 5.20 3.98
C SER A 27 -7.17 4.09 3.01
N VAL A 28 -7.16 4.38 1.69
CA VAL A 28 -6.73 3.42 0.65
C VAL A 28 -5.22 3.17 0.77
N ARG A 29 -4.43 4.22 0.97
CA ARG A 29 -2.98 4.11 1.13
C ARG A 29 -2.59 3.35 2.40
N ARG A 30 -3.29 3.60 3.53
CA ARG A 30 -3.09 2.79 4.75
C ARG A 30 -3.45 1.32 4.53
N LYS A 31 -4.59 1.03 3.89
CA LYS A 31 -4.96 -0.35 3.55
C LYS A 31 -3.90 -1.04 2.69
N PHE A 32 -3.28 -0.30 1.76
CA PHE A 32 -2.19 -0.84 0.96
C PHE A 32 -1.01 -1.25 1.86
N ILE A 33 -0.50 -0.36 2.72
CA ILE A 33 0.60 -0.65 3.66
C ILE A 33 0.22 -1.85 4.53
N ASP A 34 -0.95 -1.81 5.16
CA ASP A 34 -1.42 -2.83 6.08
C ASP A 34 -1.56 -4.19 5.37
N SER A 35 -2.03 -4.20 4.11
CA SER A 35 -2.15 -5.42 3.31
C SER A 35 -0.80 -6.06 2.96
N VAL A 36 0.25 -5.26 2.84
CA VAL A 36 1.59 -5.79 2.55
C VAL A 36 2.22 -6.37 3.81
N ILE A 37 2.28 -5.59 4.89
CA ILE A 37 2.96 -6.00 6.12
C ILE A 37 2.26 -7.23 6.74
N SER A 38 0.94 -7.26 6.72
CA SER A 38 0.16 -8.37 7.31
C SER A 38 0.40 -9.73 6.65
N GLN A 39 0.98 -9.79 5.44
CA GLN A 39 1.24 -11.06 4.76
C GLN A 39 2.41 -11.84 5.37
N PHE A 40 3.32 -11.17 6.05
CA PHE A 40 4.50 -11.79 6.63
C PHE A 40 4.70 -11.51 8.12
N ASP A 41 4.03 -10.50 8.68
CA ASP A 41 4.12 -10.14 10.11
C ASP A 41 2.79 -10.35 10.82
N LYS A 42 2.64 -11.52 11.44
CA LYS A 42 1.43 -11.91 12.19
C LYS A 42 1.21 -11.02 13.42
N GLN A 43 2.30 -10.53 14.05
CA GLN A 43 2.20 -9.63 15.19
C GLN A 43 1.64 -8.28 14.76
N TYR A 44 2.10 -7.75 13.62
CA TYR A 44 1.53 -6.53 13.04
C TYR A 44 0.03 -6.66 12.80
N LEU A 45 -0.42 -7.76 12.19
CA LEU A 45 -1.84 -8.01 11.95
C LEU A 45 -2.63 -8.07 13.27
N SER A 46 -2.11 -8.72 14.30
CA SER A 46 -2.72 -8.78 15.63
C SER A 46 -2.84 -7.40 16.27
N ASP A 47 -1.76 -6.61 16.21
CA ASP A 47 -1.74 -5.24 16.75
C ASP A 47 -2.71 -4.33 15.99
N LEU A 48 -2.80 -4.47 14.66
CA LEU A 48 -3.72 -3.70 13.82
C LEU A 48 -5.20 -4.02 14.17
N ILE A 49 -5.53 -5.29 14.34
CA ILE A 49 -6.88 -5.72 14.74
C ILE A 49 -7.22 -5.16 16.13
N SER A 50 -6.30 -5.30 17.09
CA SER A 50 -6.46 -4.81 18.46
C SER A 50 -6.60 -3.29 18.50
N TYR A 51 -5.73 -2.58 17.79
CA TYR A 51 -5.79 -1.12 17.65
C TYR A 51 -7.14 -0.64 17.13
N ASN A 52 -7.62 -1.24 16.04
CA ASN A 52 -8.90 -0.85 15.46
C ASN A 52 -10.09 -1.15 16.39
N LYS A 53 -10.04 -2.24 17.15
CA LYS A 53 -11.05 -2.56 18.17
C LYS A 53 -11.07 -1.52 19.28
N VAL A 54 -9.91 -1.19 19.83
CA VAL A 54 -9.76 -0.19 20.91
C VAL A 54 -10.15 1.21 20.42
N LEU A 55 -9.73 1.59 19.20
CA LEU A 55 -10.12 2.86 18.58
C LEU A 55 -11.64 3.00 18.47
N LYS A 56 -12.31 1.93 18.04
CA LYS A 56 -13.79 1.92 17.97
C LYS A 56 -14.41 2.09 19.34
N GLN A 57 -13.90 1.40 20.37
CA GLN A 57 -14.41 1.48 21.73
C GLN A 57 -14.20 2.89 22.34
N ARG A 58 -12.98 3.45 22.18
CA ARG A 58 -12.67 4.82 22.59
C ARG A 58 -13.62 5.83 21.93
N ASN A 59 -13.85 5.70 20.62
CA ASN A 59 -14.75 6.59 19.88
C ASN A 59 -16.21 6.44 20.32
N LEU A 60 -16.64 5.24 20.71
CA LEU A 60 -17.98 5.02 21.29
C LEU A 60 -18.09 5.69 22.68
N LEU A 61 -17.05 5.61 23.51
CA LEU A 61 -16.99 6.28 24.80
C LEU A 61 -17.08 7.81 24.64
N LEU A 62 -16.31 8.39 23.72
CA LEU A 62 -16.32 9.83 23.41
C LEU A 62 -17.69 10.36 22.93
N LYS A 63 -18.56 9.50 22.45
CA LYS A 63 -19.95 9.86 22.03
C LYS A 63 -20.91 9.93 23.19
N GLN A 64 -20.60 9.37 24.34
CA GLN A 64 -21.45 9.40 25.53
C GLN A 64 -21.39 10.79 26.16
N SER A 65 -22.49 11.26 26.73
CA SER A 65 -22.58 12.57 27.40
C SER A 65 -21.84 12.56 28.75
N VAL A 66 -21.82 11.40 29.40
CA VAL A 66 -21.12 11.16 30.67
C VAL A 66 -20.35 9.86 30.55
N TYR A 67 -19.07 9.86 30.86
CA TYR A 67 -18.23 8.68 30.91
C TYR A 67 -17.18 8.81 32.00
N ASP A 68 -16.69 7.67 32.45
CA ASP A 68 -15.58 7.61 33.43
C ASP A 68 -14.24 7.82 32.72
N ASP A 69 -13.49 8.81 33.19
CA ASP A 69 -12.14 9.11 32.69
C ASP A 69 -11.16 7.91 32.89
N THR A 70 -11.44 7.01 33.85
CA THR A 70 -10.67 5.79 34.06
C THR A 70 -10.73 4.86 32.82
N HIS A 71 -11.91 4.66 32.26
CA HIS A 71 -12.07 3.88 31.03
C HIS A 71 -11.35 4.51 29.84
N LEU A 72 -11.42 5.86 29.74
CA LEU A 72 -10.69 6.58 28.69
C LEU A 72 -9.18 6.39 28.79
N LYS A 73 -8.63 6.38 30.01
CA LYS A 73 -7.21 6.13 30.27
C LYS A 73 -6.81 4.74 29.80
N VAL A 74 -7.57 3.69 30.14
CA VAL A 74 -7.31 2.31 29.69
C VAL A 74 -7.24 2.23 28.17
N TYR A 75 -8.23 2.83 27.47
CA TYR A 75 -8.20 2.85 26.00
C TYR A 75 -7.03 3.65 25.43
N ASN A 76 -6.63 4.74 26.08
CA ASN A 76 -5.44 5.51 25.66
C ASN A 76 -4.18 4.65 25.77
N ASP A 77 -3.97 3.97 26.91
CA ASP A 77 -2.80 3.13 27.15
C ASP A 77 -2.71 1.97 26.12
N GLU A 78 -3.85 1.33 25.83
CA GLU A 78 -3.92 0.29 24.78
C GLU A 78 -3.67 0.85 23.38
N LEU A 79 -4.23 2.01 23.02
CA LEU A 79 -3.97 2.66 21.73
C LEU A 79 -2.49 3.01 21.58
N VAL A 80 -1.85 3.51 22.64
CA VAL A 80 -0.42 3.84 22.62
C VAL A 80 0.41 2.58 22.39
N LYS A 81 0.10 1.50 23.12
CA LYS A 81 0.80 0.22 23.00
C LYS A 81 0.77 -0.29 21.54
N TYR A 82 -0.43 -0.51 21.00
CA TYR A 82 -0.57 -1.06 19.65
C TYR A 82 -0.17 -0.06 18.57
N GLY A 83 -0.50 1.22 18.76
CA GLY A 83 -0.18 2.27 17.80
C GLY A 83 1.32 2.48 17.62
N ASN A 84 2.11 2.45 18.69
CA ASN A 84 3.57 2.54 18.59
C ASN A 84 4.16 1.35 17.82
N ASN A 85 3.69 0.13 18.07
CA ASN A 85 4.14 -1.05 17.33
C ASN A 85 3.84 -0.93 15.83
N ILE A 86 2.61 -0.51 15.48
CA ILE A 86 2.20 -0.28 14.10
C ILE A 86 3.05 0.80 13.44
N PHE A 87 3.28 1.93 14.14
CA PHE A 87 4.07 3.05 13.63
C PHE A 87 5.50 2.63 13.28
N VAL A 88 6.19 1.93 14.19
CA VAL A 88 7.55 1.45 13.94
C VAL A 88 7.60 0.57 12.71
N LYS A 89 6.71 -0.42 12.62
CA LYS A 89 6.65 -1.35 11.48
C LYS A 89 6.32 -0.66 10.15
N ARG A 90 5.44 0.34 10.16
CA ARG A 90 5.14 1.13 8.95
C ARG A 90 6.32 1.98 8.53
N LYS A 91 7.01 2.63 9.47
CA LYS A 91 8.21 3.43 9.20
C LYS A 91 9.30 2.56 8.57
N ASP A 92 9.58 1.40 9.15
CA ASP A 92 10.58 0.45 8.63
C ASP A 92 10.19 -0.05 7.24
N PHE A 93 8.92 -0.43 7.07
CA PHE A 93 8.38 -0.81 5.75
C PHE A 93 8.61 0.28 4.70
N ILE A 94 8.27 1.52 4.98
CA ILE A 94 8.43 2.62 4.00
C ILE A 94 9.90 2.83 3.65
N ASN A 95 10.80 2.79 4.63
CA ASN A 95 12.24 2.93 4.41
C ASN A 95 12.81 1.85 3.48
N GLU A 96 12.32 0.60 3.61
CA GLU A 96 12.75 -0.52 2.78
C GLU A 96 12.03 -0.56 1.43
N PHE A 97 10.76 -0.18 1.39
CA PHE A 97 9.88 -0.27 0.22
C PHE A 97 10.17 0.81 -0.83
N VAL A 98 10.42 2.05 -0.40
CA VAL A 98 10.61 3.18 -1.32
C VAL A 98 11.80 3.00 -2.27
N PRO A 99 12.97 2.50 -1.86
CA PRO A 99 14.06 2.18 -2.79
C PRO A 99 13.66 1.16 -3.87
N VAL A 100 12.91 0.12 -3.50
CA VAL A 100 12.42 -0.90 -4.43
C VAL A 100 11.42 -0.28 -5.42
N LEU A 101 10.49 0.51 -4.93
CA LEU A 101 9.54 1.25 -5.76
C LEU A 101 10.26 2.17 -6.76
N THR A 102 11.27 2.92 -6.29
CA THR A 102 12.06 3.84 -7.13
C THR A 102 12.80 3.08 -8.23
N LYS A 103 13.36 1.91 -7.92
CA LYS A 103 14.02 1.05 -8.91
C LYS A 103 13.06 0.67 -10.04
N TYR A 104 11.86 0.16 -9.72
CA TYR A 104 10.86 -0.23 -10.72
C TYR A 104 10.35 0.98 -11.52
N TYR A 105 10.10 2.10 -10.85
CA TYR A 105 9.64 3.30 -11.55
C TYR A 105 10.69 3.84 -12.53
N ASN A 106 11.94 3.93 -12.11
CA ASN A 106 13.05 4.37 -12.96
C ASN A 106 13.21 3.46 -14.18
N TYR A 107 13.06 2.14 -14.01
CA TYR A 107 13.11 1.22 -15.12
C TYR A 107 11.97 1.47 -16.11
N ILE A 108 10.73 1.57 -15.64
CA ILE A 108 9.54 1.77 -16.48
C ILE A 108 9.55 3.16 -17.17
N SER A 109 10.01 4.21 -16.48
CA SER A 109 10.04 5.58 -16.98
C SER A 109 11.32 5.95 -17.74
N SER A 110 12.27 5.02 -17.90
CA SER A 110 13.60 5.28 -18.48
C SER A 110 14.40 6.33 -17.72
N SER A 111 14.20 6.43 -16.41
CA SER A 111 14.84 7.45 -15.54
C SER A 111 14.63 8.90 -15.99
N LYS A 112 13.61 9.17 -16.80
CA LYS A 112 13.26 10.53 -17.26
C LYS A 112 12.63 11.38 -16.16
N GLU A 113 12.18 10.74 -15.09
CA GLU A 113 11.36 11.35 -14.03
C GLU A 113 11.83 10.81 -12.67
N THR A 114 11.76 11.65 -11.63
CA THR A 114 12.06 11.23 -10.26
C THR A 114 10.79 11.16 -9.44
N ILE A 115 10.67 10.12 -8.61
CA ILE A 115 9.58 10.00 -7.66
C ILE A 115 10.06 10.19 -6.24
N ASN A 116 9.16 10.70 -5.38
CA ASN A 116 9.39 10.74 -3.95
C ASN A 116 8.12 10.32 -3.21
N VAL A 117 8.28 9.62 -2.09
CA VAL A 117 7.20 9.15 -1.23
C VAL A 117 7.47 9.62 0.20
N ASN A 118 6.60 10.47 0.71
CA ASN A 118 6.70 10.99 2.07
C ASN A 118 5.68 10.31 2.97
N TYR A 119 6.15 9.63 4.00
CA TYR A 119 5.29 9.12 5.07
C TYR A 119 4.91 10.25 6.00
N LYS A 120 3.63 10.44 6.20
CA LYS A 120 3.05 11.44 7.10
C LYS A 120 2.45 10.76 8.32
N SER A 121 3.01 11.04 9.46
CA SER A 121 2.49 10.63 10.76
C SER A 121 2.87 11.66 11.80
N ASP A 122 1.93 12.00 12.68
CA ASP A 122 2.22 12.88 13.81
C ASP A 122 3.23 12.25 14.79
N LEU A 123 3.30 10.90 14.79
CA LEU A 123 4.23 10.13 15.61
C LEU A 123 5.70 10.25 15.18
N LEU A 124 5.98 10.85 14.03
CA LEU A 124 7.35 11.19 13.64
C LEU A 124 7.98 12.25 14.55
N ASN A 125 7.15 13.14 15.11
CA ASN A 125 7.61 14.33 15.85
C ASN A 125 7.17 14.33 17.32
N PHE A 126 6.16 13.56 17.69
CA PHE A 126 5.56 13.59 19.02
C PHE A 126 5.31 12.16 19.54
N SER A 127 5.34 11.97 20.85
CA SER A 127 4.89 10.72 21.44
C SER A 127 3.37 10.55 21.30
N PHE A 128 2.90 9.31 21.21
CA PHE A 128 1.46 9.08 21.06
C PHE A 128 0.69 9.49 22.33
N ASN A 129 1.28 9.33 23.51
CA ASN A 129 0.70 9.81 24.77
C ASN A 129 0.46 11.33 24.73
N ASP A 130 1.48 12.11 24.35
CA ASP A 130 1.37 13.56 24.28
C ASP A 130 0.31 14.01 23.26
N LEU A 131 0.24 13.31 22.12
CA LEU A 131 -0.77 13.58 21.10
C LEU A 131 -2.19 13.34 21.60
N LEU A 132 -2.43 12.23 22.32
CA LEU A 132 -3.74 11.94 22.90
C LEU A 132 -4.11 12.95 24.00
N ALA A 133 -3.16 13.33 24.87
CA ALA A 133 -3.38 14.32 25.90
C ALA A 133 -3.67 15.72 25.30
N LYS A 134 -2.85 16.16 24.35
CA LYS A 134 -2.99 17.46 23.67
C LYS A 134 -4.32 17.58 22.92
N ASN A 135 -4.76 16.51 22.27
CA ASN A 135 -5.97 16.53 21.46
C ASN A 135 -7.24 16.09 22.19
N LEU A 136 -7.18 15.81 23.51
CA LEU A 136 -8.32 15.29 24.26
C LEU A 136 -9.55 16.22 24.18
N HIS A 137 -9.38 17.52 24.34
CA HIS A 137 -10.47 18.49 24.24
C HIS A 137 -11.12 18.46 22.84
N LYS A 138 -10.30 18.39 21.78
CA LYS A 138 -10.76 18.29 20.39
C LYS A 138 -11.48 16.97 20.14
N ASP A 139 -10.97 15.86 20.67
CA ASP A 139 -11.59 14.53 20.57
C ASP A 139 -12.99 14.51 21.22
N LYS A 140 -13.13 15.16 22.39
CA LYS A 140 -14.41 15.30 23.10
C LYS A 140 -15.44 16.09 22.28
N ILE A 141 -15.02 17.20 21.66
CA ILE A 141 -15.92 18.00 20.80
C ILE A 141 -16.33 17.25 19.53
N LEU A 142 -15.35 16.64 18.85
CA LEU A 142 -15.58 15.94 17.57
C LEU A 142 -16.14 14.53 17.75
N LYS A 143 -16.15 14.00 18.98
CA LYS A 143 -16.63 12.64 19.34
C LYS A 143 -15.88 11.52 18.60
N TYR A 144 -14.61 11.76 18.26
CA TYR A 144 -13.71 10.74 17.71
C TYR A 144 -12.24 11.11 17.95
N THR A 145 -11.36 10.11 17.86
CA THR A 145 -9.91 10.24 18.04
C THR A 145 -9.27 10.93 16.84
N CYS A 146 -8.59 12.05 17.07
CA CYS A 146 -7.99 12.89 16.03
C CYS A 146 -6.53 12.54 15.72
N SER A 147 -5.83 11.82 16.60
CA SER A 147 -4.40 11.52 16.50
C SER A 147 -4.11 10.03 16.56
N GLY A 148 -3.06 9.59 15.89
CA GLY A 148 -2.59 8.21 15.88
C GLY A 148 -2.49 7.61 14.49
N VAL A 149 -2.02 6.34 14.39
CA VAL A 149 -1.69 5.66 13.13
C VAL A 149 -2.86 5.52 12.14
N HIS A 150 -4.09 5.63 12.60
CA HIS A 150 -5.28 5.68 11.74
C HIS A 150 -5.43 7.01 10.98
N ARG A 151 -4.57 7.99 11.27
CA ARG A 151 -4.51 9.29 10.58
C ARG A 151 -3.31 9.40 9.65
N ASP A 152 -2.40 8.41 9.67
CA ASP A 152 -1.24 8.39 8.79
C ASP A 152 -1.61 8.46 7.31
N ASP A 153 -0.70 8.98 6.51
CA ASP A 153 -0.84 9.07 5.07
C ASP A 153 0.50 8.90 4.33
N LEU A 154 0.43 8.69 3.01
CA LEU A 154 1.54 8.78 2.09
C LEU A 154 1.28 9.92 1.10
N ASP A 155 2.24 10.82 0.95
CA ASP A 155 2.25 11.76 -0.16
C ASP A 155 3.17 11.24 -1.27
N PHE A 156 2.66 11.24 -2.50
CA PHE A 156 3.39 10.85 -3.69
C PHE A 156 3.73 12.08 -4.52
N PHE A 157 5.01 12.19 -4.91
CA PHE A 157 5.51 13.27 -5.72
C PHE A 157 6.14 12.74 -7.00
N LEU A 158 5.96 13.48 -8.06
CA LEU A 158 6.69 13.35 -9.32
C LEU A 158 7.52 14.62 -9.48
N ASN A 159 8.84 14.47 -9.53
CA ASN A 159 9.77 15.58 -9.36
C ASN A 159 9.43 16.37 -8.08
N THR A 160 9.06 17.64 -8.18
CA THR A 160 8.72 18.52 -7.05
C THR A 160 7.21 18.64 -6.78
N MET A 161 6.36 18.10 -7.66
CA MET A 161 4.91 18.30 -7.60
C MET A 161 4.17 17.04 -7.17
N LYS A 162 3.00 17.22 -6.54
CA LYS A 162 2.15 16.07 -6.15
C LYS A 162 1.69 15.30 -7.38
N LEU A 163 2.01 14.01 -7.44
CA LEU A 163 1.68 13.10 -8.54
C LEU A 163 0.18 13.14 -8.91
N LYS A 164 -0.72 13.20 -7.92
CA LYS A 164 -2.17 13.30 -8.14
C LYS A 164 -2.58 14.52 -8.97
N LYS A 165 -1.85 15.64 -8.86
CA LYS A 165 -2.21 16.91 -9.50
C LYS A 165 -1.50 17.13 -10.84
N SER A 166 -0.25 16.71 -10.95
CA SER A 166 0.64 17.04 -12.07
C SER A 166 0.98 15.85 -12.96
N GLY A 167 0.79 14.62 -12.47
CA GLY A 167 1.11 13.43 -13.25
C GLY A 167 0.11 13.20 -14.38
N SER A 168 0.63 12.94 -15.60
CA SER A 168 -0.18 12.44 -16.72
C SER A 168 -0.77 11.05 -16.39
N GLN A 169 -1.76 10.61 -17.14
CA GLN A 169 -2.37 9.29 -16.93
C GLN A 169 -1.33 8.17 -17.04
N GLY A 170 -0.42 8.24 -18.04
CA GLY A 170 0.66 7.28 -18.19
C GLY A 170 1.66 7.29 -17.04
N GLN A 171 2.01 8.46 -16.49
CA GLN A 171 2.89 8.62 -15.32
C GLN A 171 2.24 8.03 -14.06
N GLN A 172 0.97 8.34 -13.81
CA GLN A 172 0.23 7.79 -12.68
C GLN A 172 0.09 6.26 -12.79
N LYS A 173 -0.17 5.74 -13.99
CA LYS A 173 -0.27 4.31 -14.24
C LYS A 173 1.09 3.61 -14.05
N SER A 174 2.18 4.19 -14.56
CA SER A 174 3.54 3.68 -14.33
C SER A 174 3.90 3.64 -12.85
N PHE A 175 3.53 4.68 -12.10
CA PHE A 175 3.75 4.71 -10.65
C PHE A 175 2.96 3.60 -9.93
N MET A 176 1.69 3.43 -10.28
CA MET A 176 0.84 2.38 -9.71
C MET A 176 1.39 0.98 -10.01
N ILE A 177 1.78 0.70 -11.26
CA ILE A 177 2.39 -0.58 -11.65
C ILE A 177 3.68 -0.79 -10.86
N SER A 178 4.55 0.23 -10.76
CA SER A 178 5.79 0.16 -9.98
C SER A 178 5.54 -0.13 -8.50
N MET A 179 4.50 0.47 -7.89
CA MET A 179 4.09 0.16 -6.51
C MET A 179 3.70 -1.31 -6.33
N LYS A 180 3.00 -1.87 -7.29
CA LYS A 180 2.56 -3.28 -7.24
C LYS A 180 3.71 -4.25 -7.48
N LEU A 181 4.61 -3.95 -8.41
CA LEU A 181 5.83 -4.74 -8.63
C LEU A 181 6.76 -4.65 -7.41
N ALA A 182 6.88 -3.47 -6.81
CA ALA A 182 7.60 -3.31 -5.54
C ALA A 182 6.95 -4.11 -4.40
N LYS A 183 5.61 -4.15 -4.33
CA LYS A 183 4.89 -5.02 -3.38
C LYS A 183 5.24 -6.49 -3.62
N TYR A 184 5.25 -6.94 -4.87
CA TYR A 184 5.62 -8.31 -5.25
C TYR A 184 7.02 -8.65 -4.73
N GLU A 185 8.01 -7.84 -5.10
CA GLU A 185 9.40 -8.05 -4.72
C GLU A 185 9.59 -8.02 -3.20
N TYR A 186 8.94 -7.07 -2.52
CA TYR A 186 9.02 -6.95 -1.07
C TYR A 186 8.45 -8.19 -0.35
N ILE A 187 7.29 -8.69 -0.78
CA ILE A 187 6.70 -9.91 -0.23
C ILE A 187 7.63 -11.11 -0.48
N LYS A 188 8.16 -11.25 -1.70
CA LYS A 188 9.12 -12.29 -2.07
C LYS A 188 10.35 -12.27 -1.16
N GLN A 189 10.94 -11.09 -0.91
CA GLN A 189 12.11 -10.94 -0.04
C GLN A 189 11.81 -11.34 1.40
N LYS A 190 10.65 -10.97 1.94
CA LYS A 190 10.27 -11.26 3.34
C LYS A 190 9.82 -12.70 3.56
N THR A 191 9.09 -13.28 2.61
CA THR A 191 8.50 -14.63 2.76
C THR A 191 9.33 -15.73 2.12
N LYS A 192 10.25 -15.40 1.19
CA LYS A 192 10.97 -16.33 0.30
C LYS A 192 10.05 -17.13 -0.64
N LEU A 193 8.78 -16.76 -0.71
CA LEU A 193 7.80 -17.31 -1.65
C LEU A 193 7.67 -16.40 -2.86
N TYR A 194 7.44 -16.99 -4.03
CA TYR A 194 7.12 -16.25 -5.25
C TYR A 194 5.61 -16.02 -5.30
N PRO A 195 5.13 -14.76 -5.17
CA PRO A 195 3.71 -14.49 -5.32
C PRO A 195 3.21 -14.83 -6.73
N SER A 196 1.95 -15.21 -6.89
CA SER A 196 1.31 -15.20 -8.21
C SER A 196 1.06 -13.76 -8.64
N LEU A 197 1.40 -13.42 -9.90
CA LEU A 197 1.20 -12.08 -10.46
C LEU A 197 0.04 -12.11 -11.46
N LEU A 198 -0.97 -11.27 -11.20
CA LEU A 198 -2.12 -11.10 -12.08
C LEU A 198 -2.08 -9.69 -12.69
N LEU A 199 -2.09 -9.61 -14.01
CA LEU A 199 -2.04 -8.39 -14.79
C LEU A 199 -3.36 -8.25 -15.56
N ASP A 200 -4.26 -7.39 -15.07
CA ASP A 200 -5.59 -7.22 -15.61
C ASP A 200 -5.67 -5.89 -16.38
N ASP A 201 -5.71 -5.98 -17.72
CA ASP A 201 -5.83 -4.85 -18.65
C ASP A 201 -4.87 -3.69 -18.39
N ILE A 202 -3.59 -4.00 -18.10
CA ILE A 202 -2.62 -3.02 -17.63
C ILE A 202 -1.98 -2.19 -18.73
N PHE A 203 -2.08 -2.60 -20.01
CA PHE A 203 -1.36 -1.94 -21.12
C PHE A 203 -2.10 -0.73 -21.71
N ASP A 204 -3.40 -0.57 -21.40
CA ASP A 204 -4.16 0.61 -21.80
C ASP A 204 -3.52 1.91 -21.29
N LYS A 205 -3.55 3.00 -22.08
CA LYS A 205 -3.03 4.33 -21.73
C LYS A 205 -1.54 4.43 -21.40
N LEU A 206 -0.74 3.43 -21.76
CA LEU A 206 0.71 3.46 -21.72
C LEU A 206 1.25 3.64 -23.15
N ASP A 207 2.38 4.34 -23.27
CA ASP A 207 3.14 4.36 -24.50
C ASP A 207 3.87 3.04 -24.78
N ASN A 208 4.28 2.81 -26.02
CA ASN A 208 4.92 1.57 -26.44
C ASN A 208 6.24 1.29 -25.69
N GLU A 209 6.98 2.32 -25.30
CA GLU A 209 8.24 2.18 -24.58
C GLU A 209 7.98 1.60 -23.17
N ARG A 210 7.01 2.16 -22.44
CA ARG A 210 6.62 1.69 -21.11
C ARG A 210 6.02 0.29 -21.16
N CYS A 211 5.17 0.00 -22.17
CA CYS A 211 4.64 -1.35 -22.36
C CYS A 211 5.77 -2.37 -22.57
N SER A 212 6.73 -2.10 -23.47
CA SER A 212 7.87 -2.98 -23.73
C SER A 212 8.68 -3.24 -22.45
N ARG A 213 8.95 -2.22 -21.65
CA ARG A 213 9.71 -2.38 -20.39
C ARG A 213 8.97 -3.19 -19.33
N ILE A 214 7.65 -3.07 -19.24
CA ILE A 214 6.85 -3.88 -18.33
C ILE A 214 6.88 -5.34 -18.78
N ILE A 215 6.77 -5.61 -20.08
CA ILE A 215 6.86 -6.97 -20.64
C ILE A 215 8.24 -7.57 -20.36
N GLU A 216 9.31 -6.82 -20.59
CA GLU A 216 10.68 -7.26 -20.30
C GLU A 216 10.87 -7.58 -18.80
N LEU A 217 10.32 -6.75 -17.90
CA LEU A 217 10.36 -7.03 -16.46
C LEU A 217 9.66 -8.32 -16.10
N VAL A 218 8.48 -8.54 -16.69
CA VAL A 218 7.63 -9.69 -16.39
C VAL A 218 8.22 -10.97 -16.98
N ASN A 219 8.92 -10.87 -18.12
CA ASN A 219 9.57 -12.00 -18.79
C ASN A 219 10.86 -12.47 -18.10
N ASN A 220 11.38 -11.73 -17.12
CA ASN A 220 12.51 -12.17 -16.33
C ASN A 220 12.11 -13.29 -15.37
N GLU A 221 12.98 -14.28 -15.18
CA GLU A 221 12.80 -15.44 -14.27
C GLU A 221 12.56 -15.08 -12.78
N ASN A 222 12.51 -13.78 -12.47
CA ASN A 222 12.29 -13.26 -11.11
C ASN A 222 10.84 -13.32 -10.63
N PHE A 223 9.90 -13.57 -11.54
CA PHE A 223 8.47 -13.71 -11.22
C PHE A 223 8.08 -15.20 -11.23
N GLY A 224 7.13 -15.56 -10.35
CA GLY A 224 6.53 -16.90 -10.36
C GLY A 224 5.48 -17.03 -11.48
N GLN A 225 4.37 -17.68 -11.18
CA GLN A 225 3.28 -17.81 -12.15
C GLN A 225 2.63 -16.45 -12.43
N ILE A 226 2.44 -16.16 -13.73
CA ILE A 226 1.87 -14.90 -14.21
C ILE A 226 0.59 -15.20 -15.00
N PHE A 227 -0.45 -14.43 -14.73
CA PHE A 227 -1.69 -14.43 -15.49
C PHE A 227 -1.88 -13.03 -16.09
N ILE A 228 -2.16 -12.97 -17.39
CA ILE A 228 -2.39 -11.71 -18.11
C ILE A 228 -3.76 -11.77 -18.75
N THR A 229 -4.61 -10.79 -18.51
CA THR A 229 -5.86 -10.57 -19.25
C THR A 229 -5.73 -9.34 -20.13
N HIS A 230 -6.34 -9.39 -21.31
CA HIS A 230 -6.39 -8.24 -22.21
C HIS A 230 -7.57 -8.35 -23.17
N THR A 231 -8.16 -7.21 -23.53
CA THR A 231 -9.34 -7.15 -24.41
C THR A 231 -8.98 -7.10 -25.90
N CYS A 232 -7.75 -6.67 -26.26
CA CYS A 232 -7.30 -6.54 -27.64
C CYS A 232 -6.39 -7.69 -28.05
N HIS A 233 -6.84 -8.52 -29.00
CA HIS A 233 -6.13 -9.70 -29.46
C HIS A 233 -4.79 -9.38 -30.16
N ASP A 234 -4.72 -8.30 -30.94
CA ASP A 234 -3.50 -7.94 -31.69
C ASP A 234 -2.40 -7.45 -30.75
N THR A 235 -2.75 -6.62 -29.77
CA THR A 235 -1.81 -6.20 -28.71
C THR A 235 -1.27 -7.39 -27.93
N MET A 236 -2.11 -8.40 -27.66
CA MET A 236 -1.68 -9.59 -26.95
C MET A 236 -0.71 -10.43 -27.79
N LYS A 237 -0.92 -10.57 -29.10
CA LYS A 237 0.04 -11.26 -29.99
C LYS A 237 1.41 -10.58 -29.98
N ASP A 238 1.43 -9.25 -30.05
CA ASP A 238 2.69 -8.49 -29.98
C ASP A 238 3.41 -8.67 -28.65
N ILE A 239 2.68 -8.77 -27.53
CA ILE A 239 3.21 -9.07 -26.21
C ILE A 239 3.81 -10.49 -26.22
N LEU A 240 3.06 -11.48 -26.66
CA LEU A 240 3.47 -12.89 -26.66
C LEU A 240 4.70 -13.14 -27.54
N ASN A 241 4.80 -12.46 -28.69
CA ASN A 241 5.97 -12.55 -29.57
C ASN A 241 7.27 -12.05 -28.92
N ARG A 242 7.18 -11.28 -27.83
CA ARG A 242 8.33 -10.76 -27.06
C ARG A 242 8.65 -11.58 -25.81
N ILE A 243 7.79 -12.54 -25.48
CA ILE A 243 7.95 -13.42 -24.31
C ILE A 243 8.72 -14.67 -24.74
N ASN A 244 9.86 -14.94 -24.11
CA ASN A 244 10.68 -16.13 -24.35
C ASN A 244 10.33 -17.32 -23.44
N SER A 245 9.21 -17.24 -22.72
CA SER A 245 8.75 -18.28 -21.80
C SER A 245 7.57 -19.06 -22.36
N ASP A 246 7.37 -20.28 -21.87
CA ASP A 246 6.18 -21.09 -22.22
C ASP A 246 4.91 -20.41 -21.72
N TYR A 247 3.88 -20.38 -22.56
CA TYR A 247 2.58 -19.81 -22.21
C TYR A 247 1.42 -20.64 -22.77
N ILE A 248 0.25 -20.50 -22.14
CA ILE A 248 -1.01 -21.10 -22.59
C ILE A 248 -2.03 -19.98 -22.78
N ILE A 249 -2.74 -19.98 -23.91
CA ILE A 249 -3.79 -19.02 -24.23
C ILE A 249 -5.15 -19.66 -23.93
N PHE A 250 -5.97 -18.95 -23.18
CA PHE A 250 -7.37 -19.23 -22.97
C PHE A 250 -8.20 -18.13 -23.66
N ASN A 251 -9.11 -18.53 -24.56
CA ASN A 251 -10.04 -17.61 -25.22
C ASN A 251 -11.43 -17.81 -24.60
N PHE A 252 -12.05 -16.72 -24.17
CA PHE A 252 -13.38 -16.70 -23.55
C PHE A 252 -14.37 -15.92 -24.40
#